data_1ba00c6887d3c4864858b993aa6c07c4
#
_entry.id   1ba00c6887d3c4864858b993aa6c07c4
#
_cell.length_a   1.000
_cell.length_b   1.000
_cell.length_c   1.000
_cell.angle_alpha   90.00
_cell.angle_beta   90.00
_cell.angle_gamma   90.00
#
_symmetry.space_group_name_H-M   'P 1'
#
loop_
_entity.id
_entity.type
_entity.pdbx_description
1 polymer ?
#
loop_
_entity_poly.entity_id
_entity_poly.type
_entity_poly.pdbx_seq_one_letter_code
_entity_poly.pdbx_strand_id
1 'polypeptide(L)'
;MDLLEAAAVRAWAVAARVALEVAADRIDAVNVFPVADSDTGTNVLLTVVGGADAVAVLPADTVARDVARAFGRGALLAARGNSGVIVSQYLTGFARALPARAGAPEVAHALTVAARAAREATVEPQEGTVLTLADVLAVAATTAADAGADLPTVLTVAVAEALRALGRISALHPVLRAARVLDAGACALLVVLDALARAVGDERPVHVPLDWLPTAAAHHRSVESAGGAYEVMLLVSDDRAGDGAVIDTGAELRARMGGLGDSVAVVGGDGWWHVHVHTDQPAAAIAAAALGRREQVLVRLLAGAHAGGSALHGRADGRERWGVVVCTAAASLATWYAASGAVVLVRCPEAPIRAGHLERAVTDTGATHVVLLPGTGAGAQEATAVSIPGVVVEVLDAVDEVRAAVGSLALAGEGPTSEGCAAAQAALARLDVHAVDIASARAVTDAVDALVRTPRPTAAESLTVLGRDTSDGELLDALVAHLAAHHPGLEATVVGPTGHGPALVLGLD
;
A
#
# COMPACT_ATOMS: atom_id res chain seq x y z
N MET A 1 -9.35 0.54 -37.46
CA MET A 1 -10.20 -0.31 -36.61
C MET A 1 -11.36 0.54 -36.10
N ASP A 2 -12.61 0.20 -36.45
CA ASP A 2 -13.75 1.07 -36.15
C ASP A 2 -14.34 0.84 -34.74
N LEU A 3 -13.99 -0.29 -34.12
CA LEU A 3 -14.45 -0.67 -32.78
C LEU A 3 -13.30 -1.12 -31.89
N LEU A 4 -13.42 -0.86 -30.59
CA LEU A 4 -12.53 -1.40 -29.59
C LEU A 4 -12.75 -2.92 -29.44
N GLU A 5 -11.78 -3.71 -29.85
CA GLU A 5 -11.84 -5.18 -29.80
C GLU A 5 -11.20 -5.75 -28.53
N ALA A 6 -11.62 -6.95 -28.13
CA ALA A 6 -11.07 -7.64 -26.98
C ALA A 6 -9.55 -7.87 -27.08
N ALA A 7 -9.06 -8.16 -28.29
CA ALA A 7 -7.63 -8.31 -28.56
C ALA A 7 -6.84 -7.03 -28.27
N ALA A 8 -7.40 -5.87 -28.66
CA ALA A 8 -6.77 -4.57 -28.39
C ALA A 8 -6.75 -4.25 -26.88
N VAL A 9 -7.81 -4.57 -26.12
CA VAL A 9 -7.82 -4.36 -24.67
C VAL A 9 -6.82 -5.28 -23.95
N ARG A 10 -6.68 -6.54 -24.38
CA ARG A 10 -5.68 -7.47 -23.87
C ARG A 10 -4.25 -6.98 -24.18
N ALA A 11 -4.03 -6.54 -25.42
CA ALA A 11 -2.76 -5.97 -25.84
C ALA A 11 -2.42 -4.70 -25.04
N TRP A 12 -3.42 -3.85 -24.77
CA TRP A 12 -3.28 -2.68 -23.90
C TRP A 12 -2.80 -3.04 -22.50
N ALA A 13 -3.43 -3.99 -21.83
CA ALA A 13 -3.04 -4.40 -20.48
C ALA A 13 -1.58 -4.86 -20.41
N VAL A 14 -1.14 -5.66 -21.39
CA VAL A 14 0.24 -6.13 -21.50
C VAL A 14 1.20 -4.97 -21.84
N ALA A 15 0.85 -4.14 -22.81
CA ALA A 15 1.68 -3.02 -23.25
C ALA A 15 1.85 -1.96 -22.17
N ALA A 16 0.79 -1.64 -21.41
CA ALA A 16 0.83 -0.72 -20.29
C ALA A 16 1.77 -1.22 -19.18
N ARG A 17 1.69 -2.52 -18.83
CA ARG A 17 2.62 -3.15 -17.90
C ARG A 17 4.07 -3.00 -18.36
N VAL A 18 4.40 -3.43 -19.60
CA VAL A 18 5.77 -3.38 -20.15
C VAL A 18 6.28 -1.93 -20.22
N ALA A 19 5.44 -0.99 -20.64
CA ALA A 19 5.82 0.42 -20.71
C ALA A 19 6.13 1.01 -19.33
N LEU A 20 5.33 0.66 -18.30
CA LEU A 20 5.59 1.10 -16.93
C LEU A 20 6.81 0.41 -16.31
N GLU A 21 7.11 -0.86 -16.64
CA GLU A 21 8.35 -1.53 -16.21
C GLU A 21 9.60 -0.76 -16.65
N VAL A 22 9.54 -0.10 -17.81
CA VAL A 22 10.64 0.74 -18.34
C VAL A 22 10.60 2.16 -17.77
N ALA A 23 9.40 2.69 -17.47
CA ALA A 23 9.19 4.09 -17.10
C ALA A 23 9.25 4.33 -15.58
N ALA A 24 8.99 3.32 -14.75
CA ALA A 24 8.74 3.48 -13.32
C ALA A 24 9.84 4.27 -12.61
N ASP A 25 11.11 3.88 -12.77
CA ASP A 25 12.24 4.56 -12.11
C ASP A 25 12.35 6.05 -12.49
N ARG A 26 12.00 6.39 -13.75
CA ARG A 26 12.03 7.78 -14.25
C ARG A 26 10.85 8.59 -13.72
N ILE A 27 9.69 7.95 -13.54
CA ILE A 27 8.51 8.55 -12.93
C ILE A 27 8.75 8.77 -11.43
N ASP A 28 9.34 7.80 -10.74
CA ASP A 28 9.72 7.88 -9.33
C ASP A 28 10.71 9.04 -9.10
N ALA A 29 11.64 9.25 -10.03
CA ALA A 29 12.61 10.33 -9.96
C ALA A 29 12.01 11.75 -10.03
N VAL A 30 10.79 11.94 -10.53
CA VAL A 30 10.09 13.23 -10.58
C VAL A 30 9.00 13.35 -9.52
N ASN A 31 8.81 12.33 -8.68
CA ASN A 31 7.80 12.32 -7.64
C ASN A 31 8.19 13.23 -6.45
N VAL A 32 7.52 14.38 -6.35
CA VAL A 32 7.71 15.37 -5.27
C VAL A 32 6.40 15.78 -4.61
N PHE A 33 5.26 15.25 -5.05
CA PHE A 33 3.94 15.62 -4.58
C PHE A 33 2.98 14.41 -4.66
N PRO A 34 2.09 14.16 -3.67
CA PRO A 34 1.92 14.91 -2.41
C PRO A 34 3.06 14.68 -1.40
N VAL A 35 3.76 13.56 -1.49
CA VAL A 35 4.93 13.19 -0.70
C VAL A 35 6.10 12.90 -1.64
N ALA A 36 7.30 13.33 -1.27
CA ALA A 36 8.52 13.09 -2.06
C ALA A 36 9.15 11.74 -1.65
N ASP A 37 8.41 10.64 -1.82
CA ASP A 37 8.81 9.28 -1.46
C ASP A 37 9.35 8.46 -2.64
N SER A 38 9.32 9.05 -3.85
CA SER A 38 9.86 8.46 -5.08
C SER A 38 9.28 7.07 -5.41
N ASP A 39 7.98 6.88 -5.25
CA ASP A 39 7.32 5.59 -5.45
C ASP A 39 6.12 5.60 -6.41
N THR A 40 5.74 6.75 -6.98
CA THR A 40 4.56 6.90 -7.86
C THR A 40 4.61 5.96 -9.07
N GLY A 41 5.75 5.86 -9.76
CA GLY A 41 5.90 4.98 -10.92
C GLY A 41 5.77 3.52 -10.54
N THR A 42 6.43 3.12 -9.46
CA THR A 42 6.35 1.78 -8.88
C THR A 42 4.93 1.44 -8.44
N ASN A 43 4.24 2.35 -7.77
CA ASN A 43 2.86 2.16 -7.31
C ASN A 43 1.88 1.96 -8.48
N VAL A 44 2.00 2.76 -9.54
CA VAL A 44 1.15 2.61 -10.74
C VAL A 44 1.53 1.34 -11.50
N LEU A 45 2.81 0.98 -11.60
CA LEU A 45 3.24 -0.29 -12.20
C LEU A 45 2.59 -1.49 -11.49
N LEU A 46 2.71 -1.60 -10.18
CA LEU A 46 2.13 -2.70 -9.40
C LEU A 46 0.60 -2.76 -9.53
N THR A 47 -0.04 -1.59 -9.58
CA THR A 47 -1.48 -1.46 -9.83
C THR A 47 -1.88 -2.03 -11.19
N VAL A 48 -1.16 -1.66 -12.25
CA VAL A 48 -1.41 -2.13 -13.63
C VAL A 48 -1.06 -3.60 -13.79
N VAL A 49 -0.01 -4.10 -13.13
CA VAL A 49 0.33 -5.54 -13.09
C VAL A 49 -0.85 -6.35 -12.58
N GLY A 50 -1.47 -5.98 -11.44
CA GLY A 50 -2.65 -6.69 -10.93
C GLY A 50 -3.83 -6.68 -11.90
N GLY A 51 -3.99 -5.58 -12.65
CA GLY A 51 -4.97 -5.51 -13.74
C GLY A 51 -4.64 -6.46 -14.91
N ALA A 52 -3.39 -6.46 -15.36
CA ALA A 52 -2.93 -7.32 -16.45
C ALA A 52 -3.03 -8.81 -16.08
N ASP A 53 -2.71 -9.18 -14.86
CA ASP A 53 -2.82 -10.56 -14.36
C ASP A 53 -4.29 -11.01 -14.32
N ALA A 54 -5.21 -10.14 -13.92
CA ALA A 54 -6.66 -10.43 -13.98
C ALA A 54 -7.16 -10.63 -15.41
N VAL A 55 -6.59 -9.94 -16.39
CA VAL A 55 -6.89 -10.12 -17.82
C VAL A 55 -6.31 -11.43 -18.36
N ALA A 56 -5.11 -11.81 -17.91
CA ALA A 56 -4.39 -12.99 -18.42
C ALA A 56 -5.12 -14.30 -18.18
N VAL A 57 -5.91 -14.40 -17.10
CA VAL A 57 -6.66 -15.62 -16.74
C VAL A 57 -8.05 -15.72 -17.39
N LEU A 58 -8.48 -14.69 -18.14
CA LEU A 58 -9.78 -14.69 -18.78
C LEU A 58 -9.85 -15.63 -20.01
N PRO A 59 -10.98 -16.28 -20.27
CA PRO A 59 -11.23 -17.03 -21.50
C PRO A 59 -10.98 -16.20 -22.75
N ALA A 60 -10.49 -16.83 -23.82
CA ALA A 60 -10.08 -16.12 -25.06
C ALA A 60 -11.26 -15.41 -25.77
N ASP A 61 -12.48 -15.91 -25.58
CA ASP A 61 -13.73 -15.41 -26.16
C ASP A 61 -14.40 -14.30 -25.34
N THR A 62 -13.78 -13.86 -24.24
CA THR A 62 -14.29 -12.75 -23.42
C THR A 62 -14.36 -11.46 -24.25
N VAL A 63 -15.52 -10.78 -24.23
CA VAL A 63 -15.75 -9.54 -24.99
C VAL A 63 -14.98 -8.35 -24.43
N ALA A 64 -14.69 -7.34 -25.26
CA ALA A 64 -13.86 -6.19 -24.94
C ALA A 64 -14.25 -5.48 -23.63
N ARG A 65 -15.55 -5.25 -23.41
CA ARG A 65 -16.08 -4.63 -22.20
C ARG A 65 -15.73 -5.43 -20.94
N ASP A 66 -15.84 -6.75 -20.98
CA ASP A 66 -15.60 -7.58 -19.80
C ASP A 66 -14.10 -7.79 -19.56
N VAL A 67 -13.26 -7.75 -20.61
CA VAL A 67 -11.79 -7.67 -20.49
C VAL A 67 -11.41 -6.34 -19.82
N ALA A 68 -11.99 -5.21 -20.23
CA ALA A 68 -11.72 -3.90 -19.62
C ALA A 68 -12.17 -3.87 -18.14
N ARG A 69 -13.31 -4.48 -17.82
CA ARG A 69 -13.78 -4.60 -16.42
C ARG A 69 -12.84 -5.43 -15.55
N ALA A 70 -12.34 -6.53 -16.07
CA ALA A 70 -11.36 -7.34 -15.36
C ALA A 70 -10.05 -6.57 -15.15
N PHE A 71 -9.60 -5.81 -16.16
CA PHE A 71 -8.43 -4.94 -16.05
C PHE A 71 -8.61 -3.89 -14.95
N GLY A 72 -9.71 -3.13 -14.97
CA GLY A 72 -10.01 -2.12 -13.95
C GLY A 72 -10.16 -2.73 -12.55
N ARG A 73 -10.88 -3.86 -12.43
CA ARG A 73 -11.07 -4.55 -11.15
C ARG A 73 -9.75 -5.10 -10.58
N GLY A 74 -8.94 -5.75 -11.40
CA GLY A 74 -7.62 -6.25 -10.98
C GLY A 74 -6.70 -5.12 -10.53
N ALA A 75 -6.69 -4.00 -11.27
CA ALA A 75 -5.97 -2.80 -10.90
C ALA A 75 -6.48 -2.21 -9.57
N LEU A 76 -7.79 -2.16 -9.33
CA LEU A 76 -8.38 -1.69 -8.08
C LEU A 76 -7.93 -2.53 -6.88
N LEU A 77 -8.00 -3.86 -6.99
CA LEU A 77 -7.62 -4.75 -5.90
C LEU A 77 -6.11 -4.73 -5.61
N ALA A 78 -5.30 -4.43 -6.62
CA ALA A 78 -3.84 -4.34 -6.52
C ALA A 78 -3.32 -2.91 -6.30
N ALA A 79 -4.20 -1.91 -6.21
CA ALA A 79 -3.80 -0.49 -6.13
C ALA A 79 -2.80 -0.21 -5.00
N ARG A 80 -1.81 0.63 -5.29
CA ARG A 80 -0.74 1.06 -4.39
C ARG A 80 -0.68 2.58 -4.33
N GLY A 81 -0.49 3.12 -3.13
CA GLY A 81 -0.37 4.56 -2.91
C GLY A 81 -1.54 5.36 -3.48
N ASN A 82 -1.51 6.67 -3.30
CA ASN A 82 -2.56 7.55 -3.82
C ASN A 82 -2.64 7.51 -5.37
N SER A 83 -1.48 7.47 -6.04
CA SER A 83 -1.43 7.48 -7.51
C SER A 83 -2.00 6.20 -8.13
N GLY A 84 -1.70 5.02 -7.56
CA GLY A 84 -2.27 3.76 -8.02
C GLY A 84 -3.78 3.70 -7.78
N VAL A 85 -4.26 4.22 -6.65
CA VAL A 85 -5.69 4.31 -6.33
C VAL A 85 -6.42 5.18 -7.37
N ILE A 86 -5.90 6.36 -7.70
CA ILE A 86 -6.49 7.25 -8.70
C ILE A 86 -6.49 6.61 -10.10
N VAL A 87 -5.37 6.01 -10.52
CA VAL A 87 -5.28 5.34 -11.83
C VAL A 87 -6.22 4.13 -11.90
N SER A 88 -6.33 3.33 -10.84
CA SER A 88 -7.26 2.21 -10.79
C SER A 88 -8.72 2.65 -10.93
N GLN A 89 -9.09 3.77 -10.33
CA GLN A 89 -10.43 4.34 -10.47
C GLN A 89 -10.68 4.91 -11.87
N TYR A 90 -9.65 5.50 -12.49
CA TYR A 90 -9.71 5.90 -13.90
C TYR A 90 -10.02 4.68 -14.80
N LEU A 91 -9.26 3.58 -14.65
CA LEU A 91 -9.48 2.34 -15.39
C LEU A 91 -10.86 1.73 -15.15
N THR A 92 -11.32 1.72 -13.90
CA THR A 92 -12.65 1.23 -13.51
C THR A 92 -13.76 2.09 -14.11
N GLY A 93 -13.62 3.42 -14.07
CA GLY A 93 -14.56 4.37 -14.66
C GLY A 93 -14.65 4.20 -16.18
N PHE A 94 -13.50 4.07 -16.85
CA PHE A 94 -13.41 3.76 -18.28
C PHE A 94 -14.17 2.48 -18.63
N ALA A 95 -13.84 1.38 -17.94
CA ALA A 95 -14.44 0.07 -18.20
C ALA A 95 -15.97 0.03 -17.97
N ARG A 96 -16.43 0.74 -16.93
CA ARG A 96 -17.86 0.82 -16.60
C ARG A 96 -18.67 1.54 -17.66
N ALA A 97 -18.07 2.57 -18.30
CA ALA A 97 -18.74 3.36 -19.33
C ALA A 97 -18.76 2.68 -20.72
N LEU A 98 -17.96 1.62 -20.95
CA LEU A 98 -17.91 0.95 -22.23
C LEU A 98 -19.18 0.15 -22.48
N PRO A 99 -19.90 0.37 -23.61
CA PRO A 99 -20.98 -0.51 -24.08
C PRO A 99 -20.42 -1.81 -24.66
N ALA A 100 -21.31 -2.71 -25.08
CA ALA A 100 -20.91 -3.97 -25.71
C ALA A 100 -20.15 -3.77 -27.03
N ARG A 101 -20.42 -2.68 -27.74
CA ARG A 101 -19.73 -2.25 -28.96
C ARG A 101 -19.32 -0.79 -28.77
N ALA A 102 -18.05 -0.49 -28.76
CA ALA A 102 -17.51 0.84 -28.51
C ALA A 102 -16.65 1.29 -29.71
N GLY A 103 -17.14 2.28 -30.42
CA GLY A 103 -16.39 3.03 -31.43
C GLY A 103 -15.74 4.27 -30.86
N ALA A 104 -15.34 5.19 -31.74
CA ALA A 104 -14.69 6.45 -31.34
C ALA A 104 -15.52 7.29 -30.37
N PRO A 105 -16.83 7.54 -30.58
CA PRO A 105 -17.65 8.33 -29.65
C PRO A 105 -17.81 7.69 -28.28
N GLU A 106 -18.02 6.38 -28.24
CA GLU A 106 -18.21 5.63 -26.98
C GLU A 106 -16.91 5.59 -26.17
N VAL A 107 -15.76 5.44 -26.82
CA VAL A 107 -14.46 5.46 -26.15
C VAL A 107 -14.15 6.87 -25.64
N ALA A 108 -14.41 7.94 -26.41
CA ALA A 108 -14.26 9.32 -25.94
C ALA A 108 -15.16 9.61 -24.73
N HIS A 109 -16.41 9.15 -24.76
CA HIS A 109 -17.29 9.21 -23.60
C HIS A 109 -16.73 8.43 -22.40
N ALA A 110 -16.20 7.23 -22.62
CA ALA A 110 -15.60 6.43 -21.55
C ALA A 110 -14.37 7.12 -20.90
N LEU A 111 -13.54 7.82 -21.68
CA LEU A 111 -12.44 8.63 -21.16
C LEU A 111 -12.95 9.81 -20.30
N THR A 112 -14.08 10.44 -20.70
CA THR A 112 -14.73 11.50 -19.91
C THR A 112 -15.26 10.96 -18.56
N VAL A 113 -15.90 9.80 -18.57
CA VAL A 113 -16.38 9.15 -17.34
C VAL A 113 -15.20 8.72 -16.46
N ALA A 114 -14.11 8.25 -17.05
CA ALA A 114 -12.89 7.86 -16.34
C ALA A 114 -12.25 9.07 -15.62
N ALA A 115 -12.11 10.21 -16.30
CA ALA A 115 -11.58 11.44 -15.72
C ALA A 115 -12.41 11.91 -14.52
N ARG A 116 -13.76 11.91 -14.67
CA ARG A 116 -14.66 12.24 -13.57
C ARG A 116 -14.54 11.26 -12.40
N ALA A 117 -14.52 9.96 -12.67
CA ALA A 117 -14.40 8.94 -11.64
C ALA A 117 -13.10 9.08 -10.84
N ALA A 118 -11.97 9.36 -11.51
CA ALA A 118 -10.69 9.61 -10.87
C ALA A 118 -10.75 10.86 -9.94
N ARG A 119 -11.41 11.92 -10.37
CA ARG A 119 -11.59 13.15 -9.59
C ARG A 119 -12.48 12.94 -8.37
N GLU A 120 -13.57 12.21 -8.52
CA GLU A 120 -14.50 11.86 -7.43
C GLU A 120 -13.90 10.90 -6.40
N ALA A 121 -12.78 10.25 -6.73
CA ALA A 121 -12.07 9.34 -5.84
C ALA A 121 -11.35 10.06 -4.68
N THR A 122 -10.95 11.31 -4.91
CA THR A 122 -10.18 12.10 -3.94
C THR A 122 -11.08 13.08 -3.18
N VAL A 123 -10.79 13.26 -1.88
CA VAL A 123 -11.54 14.21 -1.04
C VAL A 123 -11.20 15.66 -1.44
N GLU A 124 -9.92 15.92 -1.72
CA GLU A 124 -9.41 17.23 -2.13
C GLU A 124 -8.68 17.14 -3.48
N PRO A 125 -9.42 17.18 -4.61
CA PRO A 125 -8.81 17.13 -5.93
C PRO A 125 -7.86 18.31 -6.18
N GLN A 126 -6.62 18.02 -6.55
CA GLN A 126 -5.60 19.04 -6.80
C GLN A 126 -5.43 19.29 -8.30
N GLU A 127 -5.48 20.58 -8.68
CA GLU A 127 -5.20 21.00 -10.06
C GLU A 127 -3.71 20.98 -10.37
N GLY A 128 -3.38 20.72 -11.64
CA GLY A 128 -1.99 20.61 -12.07
C GLY A 128 -1.41 19.21 -11.93
N THR A 129 -2.26 18.21 -11.69
CA THR A 129 -1.90 16.81 -11.45
C THR A 129 -2.48 15.88 -12.53
N VAL A 130 -2.38 14.59 -12.29
CA VAL A 130 -3.00 13.53 -13.11
C VAL A 130 -4.48 13.79 -13.39
N LEU A 131 -5.21 14.43 -12.48
CA LEU A 131 -6.63 14.75 -12.65
C LEU A 131 -6.84 15.77 -13.76
N THR A 132 -6.05 16.84 -13.79
CA THR A 132 -6.11 17.85 -14.85
C THR A 132 -5.68 17.26 -16.21
N LEU A 133 -4.68 16.35 -16.23
CA LEU A 133 -4.28 15.64 -17.44
C LEU A 133 -5.41 14.77 -18.00
N ALA A 134 -6.11 14.04 -17.12
CA ALA A 134 -7.25 13.20 -17.48
C ALA A 134 -8.38 14.03 -18.15
N ASP A 135 -8.66 15.23 -17.63
CA ASP A 135 -9.64 16.14 -18.23
C ASP A 135 -9.20 16.61 -19.63
N VAL A 136 -7.91 16.96 -19.83
CA VAL A 136 -7.37 17.35 -21.14
C VAL A 136 -7.48 16.20 -22.15
N LEU A 137 -7.14 14.97 -21.75
CA LEU A 137 -7.31 13.77 -22.58
C LEU A 137 -8.77 13.58 -23.00
N ALA A 138 -9.71 13.68 -22.07
CA ALA A 138 -11.12 13.52 -22.32
C ALA A 138 -11.68 14.56 -23.30
N VAL A 139 -11.32 15.84 -23.11
CA VAL A 139 -11.71 16.94 -23.99
C VAL A 139 -11.16 16.75 -25.40
N ALA A 140 -9.88 16.40 -25.53
CA ALA A 140 -9.25 16.18 -26.83
C ALA A 140 -9.87 14.99 -27.58
N ALA A 141 -10.14 13.88 -26.87
CA ALA A 141 -10.81 12.70 -27.43
C ALA A 141 -12.22 13.02 -27.92
N THR A 142 -13.01 13.73 -27.11
CA THR A 142 -14.38 14.14 -27.47
C THR A 142 -14.36 15.06 -28.68
N THR A 143 -13.46 16.07 -28.71
CA THR A 143 -13.34 16.99 -29.85
C THR A 143 -12.99 16.25 -31.15
N ALA A 144 -12.08 15.29 -31.11
CA ALA A 144 -11.71 14.51 -32.29
C ALA A 144 -12.84 13.57 -32.75
N ALA A 145 -13.56 12.95 -31.81
CA ALA A 145 -14.70 12.08 -32.12
C ALA A 145 -15.85 12.89 -32.74
N ASP A 146 -16.17 14.08 -32.22
CA ASP A 146 -17.20 14.98 -32.76
C ASP A 146 -16.84 15.49 -34.16
N ALA A 147 -15.53 15.59 -34.46
CA ALA A 147 -15.06 15.89 -35.80
C ALA A 147 -15.11 14.68 -36.78
N GLY A 148 -15.60 13.52 -36.34
CA GLY A 148 -15.75 12.32 -37.15
C GLY A 148 -14.45 11.50 -37.33
N ALA A 149 -13.45 11.67 -36.47
CA ALA A 149 -12.23 10.88 -36.51
C ALA A 149 -12.50 9.42 -36.13
N ASP A 150 -11.76 8.50 -36.69
CA ASP A 150 -11.80 7.08 -36.32
C ASP A 150 -11.14 6.85 -34.94
N LEU A 151 -11.37 5.66 -34.36
CA LEU A 151 -10.89 5.34 -33.00
C LEU A 151 -9.38 5.47 -32.82
N PRO A 152 -8.50 4.96 -33.72
CA PRO A 152 -7.06 5.18 -33.61
C PRO A 152 -6.67 6.66 -33.60
N THR A 153 -7.27 7.47 -34.46
CA THR A 153 -7.03 8.91 -34.55
C THR A 153 -7.47 9.63 -33.29
N VAL A 154 -8.65 9.32 -32.75
CA VAL A 154 -9.16 9.88 -31.47
C VAL A 154 -8.16 9.67 -30.35
N LEU A 155 -7.67 8.45 -30.17
CA LEU A 155 -6.73 8.12 -29.09
C LEU A 155 -5.37 8.79 -29.31
N THR A 156 -4.85 8.77 -30.54
CA THR A 156 -3.56 9.40 -30.88
C THR A 156 -3.60 10.91 -30.64
N VAL A 157 -4.69 11.58 -31.06
CA VAL A 157 -4.88 13.03 -30.86
C VAL A 157 -4.97 13.35 -29.36
N ALA A 158 -5.73 12.56 -28.58
CA ALA A 158 -5.87 12.75 -27.16
C ALA A 158 -4.52 12.66 -26.42
N VAL A 159 -3.74 11.61 -26.70
CA VAL A 159 -2.40 11.42 -26.12
C VAL A 159 -1.45 12.54 -26.53
N ALA A 160 -1.42 12.92 -27.82
CA ALA A 160 -0.57 14.00 -28.30
C ALA A 160 -0.91 15.37 -27.67
N GLU A 161 -2.20 15.66 -27.44
CA GLU A 161 -2.61 16.90 -26.78
C GLU A 161 -2.23 16.90 -25.30
N ALA A 162 -2.44 15.78 -24.61
CA ALA A 162 -2.02 15.62 -23.23
C ALA A 162 -0.51 15.78 -23.05
N LEU A 163 0.28 15.20 -23.96
CA LEU A 163 1.74 15.33 -23.92
C LEU A 163 2.18 16.79 -24.12
N ARG A 164 1.55 17.50 -25.07
CA ARG A 164 1.83 18.94 -25.27
C ARG A 164 1.43 19.80 -24.06
N ALA A 165 0.39 19.40 -23.35
CA ALA A 165 -0.12 20.12 -22.19
C ALA A 165 0.62 19.82 -20.90
N LEU A 166 1.31 18.67 -20.78
CA LEU A 166 1.85 18.10 -19.54
C LEU A 166 2.70 19.10 -18.72
N GLY A 167 3.64 19.80 -19.37
CA GLY A 167 4.48 20.80 -18.69
C GLY A 167 3.69 22.00 -18.18
N ARG A 168 2.68 22.45 -18.95
CA ARG A 168 1.80 23.58 -18.55
C ARG A 168 0.88 23.16 -17.39
N ILE A 169 0.35 21.93 -17.44
CA ILE A 169 -0.49 21.36 -16.38
C ILE A 169 0.32 21.30 -15.09
N SER A 170 1.49 20.67 -15.10
CA SER A 170 2.34 20.54 -13.92
C SER A 170 2.71 21.90 -13.30
N ALA A 171 2.90 22.92 -14.13
CA ALA A 171 3.18 24.28 -13.67
C ALA A 171 1.99 24.98 -12.96
N LEU A 172 0.77 24.45 -13.05
CA LEU A 172 -0.38 24.98 -12.30
C LEU A 172 -0.22 24.67 -10.80
N HIS A 173 0.33 23.51 -10.45
CA HIS A 173 0.52 23.15 -9.05
C HIS A 173 1.75 23.87 -8.45
N PRO A 174 1.61 24.57 -7.30
CA PRO A 174 2.69 25.40 -6.76
C PRO A 174 3.96 24.61 -6.40
N VAL A 175 3.82 23.41 -5.84
CA VAL A 175 4.96 22.54 -5.48
C VAL A 175 5.71 22.07 -6.73
N LEU A 176 4.99 21.54 -7.74
CA LEU A 176 5.59 21.05 -8.98
C LEU A 176 6.27 22.19 -9.76
N ARG A 177 5.64 23.37 -9.79
CA ARG A 177 6.23 24.58 -10.38
C ARG A 177 7.50 25.02 -9.69
N ALA A 178 7.50 25.03 -8.35
CA ALA A 178 8.68 25.38 -7.56
C ALA A 178 9.82 24.38 -7.77
N ALA A 179 9.51 23.09 -7.83
CA ALA A 179 10.45 22.01 -8.09
C ALA A 179 10.88 21.93 -9.56
N ARG A 180 10.14 22.55 -10.49
CA ARG A 180 10.36 22.47 -11.95
C ARG A 180 10.29 21.05 -12.50
N VAL A 181 9.38 20.25 -11.99
CA VAL A 181 9.16 18.85 -12.41
C VAL A 181 7.78 18.66 -13.00
N LEU A 182 7.63 17.58 -13.74
CA LEU A 182 6.34 17.09 -14.21
C LEU A 182 5.61 16.38 -13.05
N ASP A 183 4.27 16.36 -13.12
CA ASP A 183 3.48 15.52 -12.20
C ASP A 183 3.74 14.03 -12.49
N ALA A 184 4.21 13.29 -11.51
CA ALA A 184 4.55 11.88 -11.64
C ALA A 184 3.32 11.02 -11.99
N GLY A 185 2.17 11.30 -11.37
CA GLY A 185 0.90 10.63 -11.68
C GLY A 185 0.41 10.89 -13.10
N ALA A 186 0.54 12.12 -13.58
CA ALA A 186 0.22 12.48 -14.97
C ALA A 186 1.14 11.76 -15.96
N CYS A 187 2.43 11.66 -15.66
CA CYS A 187 3.37 10.89 -16.48
C CYS A 187 2.96 9.41 -16.54
N ALA A 188 2.62 8.79 -15.42
CA ALA A 188 2.21 7.41 -15.38
C ALA A 188 0.90 7.16 -16.15
N LEU A 189 -0.13 7.99 -15.98
CA LEU A 189 -1.39 7.87 -16.74
C LEU A 189 -1.15 8.04 -18.24
N LEU A 190 -0.28 8.97 -18.64
CA LEU A 190 0.04 9.18 -20.05
C LEU A 190 0.69 7.94 -20.66
N VAL A 191 1.61 7.27 -19.96
CA VAL A 191 2.21 5.99 -20.38
C VAL A 191 1.13 4.92 -20.59
N VAL A 192 0.18 4.81 -19.66
CA VAL A 192 -0.92 3.82 -19.75
C VAL A 192 -1.82 4.09 -20.96
N LEU A 193 -2.13 5.35 -21.25
CA LEU A 193 -3.04 5.69 -22.36
C LEU A 193 -2.33 5.74 -23.73
N ASP A 194 -1.03 6.03 -23.79
CA ASP A 194 -0.23 5.84 -25.00
C ASP A 194 -0.18 4.36 -25.40
N ALA A 195 -0.06 3.47 -24.40
CA ALA A 195 -0.15 2.02 -24.65
C ALA A 195 -1.52 1.61 -25.22
N LEU A 196 -2.64 2.25 -24.79
CA LEU A 196 -3.96 2.01 -25.39
C LEU A 196 -4.02 2.49 -26.85
N ALA A 197 -3.54 3.70 -27.12
CA ALA A 197 -3.54 4.26 -28.48
C ALA A 197 -2.78 3.37 -29.46
N ARG A 198 -1.62 2.85 -29.05
CA ARG A 198 -0.80 1.92 -29.86
C ARG A 198 -1.47 0.56 -30.04
N ALA A 199 -2.08 0.01 -28.98
CA ALA A 199 -2.77 -1.28 -29.06
C ALA A 199 -3.96 -1.24 -30.03
N VAL A 200 -4.65 -0.11 -30.12
CA VAL A 200 -5.77 0.11 -31.07
C VAL A 200 -5.25 0.44 -32.48
N GLY A 201 -4.12 1.14 -32.61
CA GLY A 201 -3.50 1.47 -33.90
C GLY A 201 -2.79 0.32 -34.60
N ASP A 202 -2.81 -0.90 -34.00
CA ASP A 202 -2.10 -2.09 -34.51
C ASP A 202 -0.58 -1.90 -34.65
N GLU A 203 -0.03 -0.90 -33.96
CA GLU A 203 1.41 -0.75 -33.79
C GLU A 203 1.89 -1.81 -32.80
N ARG A 204 2.78 -2.71 -33.24
CA ARG A 204 3.37 -3.70 -32.35
C ARG A 204 4.06 -2.97 -31.20
N PRO A 205 3.66 -3.24 -29.92
CA PRO A 205 4.13 -2.46 -28.76
C PRO A 205 5.56 -2.86 -28.35
N VAL A 206 6.55 -2.68 -29.23
CA VAL A 206 7.94 -3.05 -28.93
C VAL A 206 8.70 -1.92 -28.23
N HIS A 207 8.27 -0.67 -28.36
CA HIS A 207 8.87 0.48 -27.68
C HIS A 207 7.87 1.63 -27.56
N VAL A 208 7.53 2.02 -26.33
CA VAL A 208 6.91 3.31 -26.05
C VAL A 208 8.03 4.35 -26.02
N PRO A 209 8.05 5.37 -26.92
CA PRO A 209 9.02 6.43 -26.83
C PRO A 209 8.82 7.22 -25.53
N LEU A 210 9.79 7.18 -24.65
CA LEU A 210 9.77 7.87 -23.36
C LEU A 210 10.72 9.08 -23.34
N ASP A 211 11.10 9.60 -24.50
CA ASP A 211 12.08 10.69 -24.64
C ASP A 211 11.63 11.99 -23.96
N TRP A 212 10.31 12.16 -23.82
CA TRP A 212 9.70 13.28 -23.11
C TRP A 212 9.79 13.16 -21.57
N LEU A 213 10.06 11.95 -21.05
CA LEU A 213 10.19 11.72 -19.62
C LEU A 213 11.63 12.05 -19.18
N PRO A 214 11.86 12.84 -18.13
CA PRO A 214 13.20 13.18 -17.66
C PRO A 214 14.07 11.94 -17.37
N THR A 215 15.36 11.99 -17.67
CA THR A 215 16.31 10.89 -17.46
C THR A 215 17.12 11.02 -16.17
N ALA A 216 17.15 12.20 -15.55
CA ALA A 216 17.90 12.47 -14.34
C ALA A 216 16.97 12.71 -13.15
N ALA A 217 17.32 12.14 -11.99
CA ALA A 217 16.70 12.51 -10.73
C ALA A 217 16.97 13.99 -10.46
N ALA A 218 15.93 14.79 -10.33
CA ALA A 218 16.07 16.12 -9.79
C ALA A 218 16.40 15.96 -8.30
N HIS A 219 17.55 16.49 -7.85
CA HIS A 219 17.89 16.53 -6.44
C HIS A 219 16.95 17.54 -5.78
N HIS A 220 15.80 17.06 -5.31
CA HIS A 220 14.87 17.89 -4.57
C HIS A 220 15.18 17.79 -3.08
N ARG A 221 15.29 18.96 -2.43
CA ARG A 221 15.16 19.02 -0.98
C ARG A 221 13.73 18.55 -0.67
N SER A 222 13.61 17.56 0.21
CA SER A 222 12.32 17.14 0.76
C SER A 222 11.57 18.39 1.23
N VAL A 223 10.43 18.66 0.61
CA VAL A 223 9.46 19.58 1.18
C VAL A 223 8.86 18.80 2.34
N GLU A 224 8.93 19.34 3.56
CA GLU A 224 8.26 18.75 4.71
C GLU A 224 6.79 18.57 4.34
N SER A 225 6.34 17.31 4.27
CA SER A 225 4.93 17.01 4.09
C SER A 225 4.20 17.46 5.34
N ALA A 226 3.18 18.30 5.18
CA ALA A 226 2.31 18.71 6.29
C ALA A 226 1.27 17.62 6.64
N GLY A 227 1.39 16.43 6.04
CA GLY A 227 0.47 15.31 6.18
C GLY A 227 0.82 14.35 7.32
N GLY A 228 -0.08 13.40 7.60
CA GLY A 228 0.12 12.36 8.60
C GLY A 228 1.36 11.51 8.31
N ALA A 229 2.02 11.03 9.39
CA ALA A 229 3.29 10.31 9.28
C ALA A 229 3.16 8.89 8.70
N TYR A 230 1.96 8.31 8.75
CA TYR A 230 1.71 6.93 8.34
C TYR A 230 0.74 6.88 7.16
N GLU A 231 0.98 5.94 6.26
CA GLU A 231 0.02 5.53 5.24
C GLU A 231 -0.76 4.33 5.74
N VAL A 232 -2.08 4.38 5.59
CA VAL A 232 -2.98 3.25 5.82
C VAL A 232 -3.68 2.91 4.51
N MET A 233 -3.54 1.67 4.06
CA MET A 233 -4.24 1.12 2.90
C MET A 233 -5.04 -0.10 3.30
N LEU A 234 -6.28 -0.22 2.83
CA LEU A 234 -7.10 -1.40 3.08
C LEU A 234 -8.18 -1.59 2.03
N LEU A 235 -8.68 -2.81 1.93
CA LEU A 235 -9.88 -3.14 1.19
C LEU A 235 -11.06 -3.31 2.16
N VAL A 236 -12.21 -2.78 1.75
CA VAL A 236 -13.50 -3.00 2.44
C VAL A 236 -14.43 -3.73 1.47
N SER A 237 -14.94 -4.91 1.85
CA SER A 237 -16.02 -5.55 1.12
C SER A 237 -17.34 -5.35 1.84
N ASP A 238 -18.34 -4.84 1.12
CA ASP A 238 -19.69 -4.66 1.63
C ASP A 238 -20.55 -5.83 1.17
N ASP A 239 -20.72 -6.83 2.03
CA ASP A 239 -21.56 -7.98 1.77
C ASP A 239 -23.08 -7.66 1.94
N ARG A 240 -23.43 -6.40 2.30
CA ARG A 240 -24.79 -5.94 2.54
C ARG A 240 -25.53 -5.50 1.27
N ALA A 241 -24.97 -5.71 0.10
CA ALA A 241 -25.58 -5.33 -1.20
C ALA A 241 -26.95 -6.00 -1.49
N GLY A 242 -27.77 -6.28 -0.46
CA GLY A 242 -29.10 -6.89 -0.52
C GLY A 242 -30.13 -6.37 0.48
N ASP A 243 -29.74 -5.71 1.55
CA ASP A 243 -30.66 -5.26 2.60
C ASP A 243 -30.97 -3.76 2.55
N GLY A 244 -31.90 -3.38 1.71
CA GLY A 244 -32.89 -2.28 1.83
C GLY A 244 -32.48 -0.85 2.20
N ALA A 245 -31.34 -0.59 2.76
CA ALA A 245 -30.84 0.75 3.05
C ALA A 245 -29.61 1.03 2.17
N VAL A 246 -29.78 1.85 1.14
CA VAL A 246 -28.69 2.29 0.26
C VAL A 246 -27.83 3.29 1.03
N ILE A 247 -26.93 2.78 1.89
CA ILE A 247 -25.82 3.59 2.38
C ILE A 247 -24.79 3.62 1.24
N ASP A 248 -24.43 4.80 0.78
CA ASP A 248 -23.27 4.95 -0.11
C ASP A 248 -21.99 4.71 0.73
N THR A 249 -21.57 3.46 0.79
CA THR A 249 -20.39 3.02 1.58
C THR A 249 -19.15 3.82 1.19
N GLY A 250 -18.99 4.17 -0.10
CA GLY A 250 -17.86 4.97 -0.57
C GLY A 250 -17.91 6.41 -0.04
N ALA A 251 -19.08 7.05 -0.04
CA ALA A 251 -19.24 8.39 0.50
C ALA A 251 -19.01 8.41 2.01
N GLU A 252 -19.52 7.42 2.73
CA GLU A 252 -19.34 7.31 4.17
C GLU A 252 -17.86 7.05 4.55
N LEU A 253 -17.16 6.17 3.81
CA LEU A 253 -15.72 5.95 3.99
C LEU A 253 -14.95 7.26 3.77
N ARG A 254 -15.22 8.00 2.68
CA ARG A 254 -14.57 9.29 2.42
C ARG A 254 -14.78 10.28 3.55
N ALA A 255 -16.01 10.39 4.05
CA ALA A 255 -16.35 11.30 5.14
C ALA A 255 -15.59 10.96 6.43
N ARG A 256 -15.53 9.67 6.79
CA ARG A 256 -14.83 9.22 8.01
C ARG A 256 -13.32 9.40 7.89
N MET A 257 -12.71 9.03 6.76
CA MET A 257 -11.28 9.17 6.54
C MET A 257 -10.83 10.63 6.48
N GLY A 258 -11.64 11.52 5.85
CA GLY A 258 -11.35 12.95 5.79
C GLY A 258 -11.29 13.65 7.15
N GLY A 259 -11.90 13.07 8.18
CA GLY A 259 -11.79 13.56 9.57
C GLY A 259 -10.56 13.02 10.32
N LEU A 260 -9.82 12.06 9.75
CA LEU A 260 -8.72 11.36 10.42
C LEU A 260 -7.35 11.62 9.80
N GLY A 261 -7.31 12.16 8.59
CA GLY A 261 -6.05 12.37 7.89
C GLY A 261 -6.23 13.15 6.60
N ASP A 262 -5.16 13.19 5.83
CA ASP A 262 -5.07 13.85 4.53
C ASP A 262 -4.74 12.83 3.41
N SER A 263 -4.57 13.32 2.17
CA SER A 263 -4.33 12.49 1.00
C SER A 263 -5.33 11.35 0.86
N VAL A 264 -6.58 11.59 1.27
CA VAL A 264 -7.64 10.59 1.32
C VAL A 264 -8.12 10.26 -0.07
N ALA A 265 -8.04 8.96 -0.43
CA ALA A 265 -8.65 8.42 -1.62
C ALA A 265 -9.48 7.17 -1.27
N VAL A 266 -10.74 7.17 -1.71
CA VAL A 266 -11.65 6.02 -1.56
C VAL A 266 -12.23 5.70 -2.92
N VAL A 267 -11.86 4.58 -3.46
CA VAL A 267 -12.24 4.13 -4.80
C VAL A 267 -12.92 2.78 -4.75
N GLY A 268 -13.81 2.52 -5.68
CA GLY A 268 -14.47 1.24 -5.75
C GLY A 268 -15.85 1.28 -6.35
N GLY A 269 -16.57 0.20 -6.12
CA GLY A 269 -17.91 -0.11 -6.62
C GLY A 269 -18.12 -1.61 -6.59
N ASP A 270 -19.33 -2.06 -6.94
CA ASP A 270 -19.71 -3.49 -6.98
C ASP A 270 -19.39 -4.22 -5.65
N GLY A 271 -19.56 -3.51 -4.51
CA GLY A 271 -19.37 -4.07 -3.17
C GLY A 271 -17.92 -4.12 -2.68
N TRP A 272 -16.98 -3.53 -3.42
CA TRP A 272 -15.57 -3.44 -3.00
C TRP A 272 -15.07 -2.01 -3.02
N TRP A 273 -14.34 -1.63 -1.96
CA TRP A 273 -13.75 -0.31 -1.79
C TRP A 273 -12.30 -0.42 -1.39
N HIS A 274 -11.42 0.30 -2.09
CA HIS A 274 -10.05 0.51 -1.68
C HIS A 274 -9.96 1.85 -0.96
N VAL A 275 -9.38 1.86 0.24
CA VAL A 275 -9.19 3.03 1.07
C VAL A 275 -7.71 3.31 1.20
N HIS A 276 -7.34 4.56 1.02
CA HIS A 276 -5.99 5.09 1.24
C HIS A 276 -6.10 6.38 2.05
N VAL A 277 -5.29 6.54 3.09
CA VAL A 277 -5.23 7.74 3.91
C VAL A 277 -3.85 7.91 4.54
N HIS A 278 -3.36 9.15 4.59
CA HIS A 278 -2.20 9.54 5.41
C HIS A 278 -2.70 10.04 6.76
N THR A 279 -2.19 9.49 7.86
CA THR A 279 -2.70 9.79 9.21
C THR A 279 -1.65 9.55 10.30
N ASP A 280 -1.77 10.28 11.39
CA ASP A 280 -1.02 10.00 12.63
C ASP A 280 -1.75 8.99 13.53
N GLN A 281 -2.96 8.55 13.13
CA GLN A 281 -3.84 7.69 13.91
C GLN A 281 -4.25 6.42 13.14
N PRO A 282 -3.32 5.52 12.75
CA PRO A 282 -3.62 4.33 11.94
C PRO A 282 -4.72 3.45 12.54
N ALA A 283 -4.69 3.21 13.85
CA ALA A 283 -5.70 2.39 14.53
C ALA A 283 -7.12 2.99 14.42
N ALA A 284 -7.24 4.32 14.52
CA ALA A 284 -8.52 5.01 14.36
C ALA A 284 -9.02 4.92 12.91
N ALA A 285 -8.14 5.07 11.92
CA ALA A 285 -8.48 4.92 10.50
C ALA A 285 -8.96 3.50 10.19
N ILE A 286 -8.26 2.47 10.69
CA ILE A 286 -8.66 1.07 10.55
C ILE A 286 -10.03 0.82 11.20
N ALA A 287 -10.27 1.37 12.40
CA ALA A 287 -11.56 1.23 13.08
C ALA A 287 -12.69 1.96 12.33
N ALA A 288 -12.44 3.16 11.82
CA ALA A 288 -13.43 3.94 11.06
C ALA A 288 -13.84 3.25 9.73
N ALA A 289 -12.97 2.40 9.17
CA ALA A 289 -13.25 1.61 7.97
C ALA A 289 -14.17 0.39 8.24
N ALA A 290 -14.59 0.12 9.47
CA ALA A 290 -15.46 -1.00 9.82
C ALA A 290 -16.94 -0.78 9.36
N LEU A 291 -17.11 -0.51 8.08
CA LEU A 291 -18.41 -0.45 7.37
C LEU A 291 -18.73 -1.76 6.63
N GLY A 292 -17.75 -2.64 6.53
CA GLY A 292 -17.84 -3.96 5.94
C GLY A 292 -16.67 -4.83 6.41
N ARG A 293 -16.38 -5.91 5.70
CA ARG A 293 -15.23 -6.76 5.97
C ARG A 293 -13.95 -6.10 5.48
N ARG A 294 -13.02 -5.85 6.38
CA ARG A 294 -11.71 -5.25 6.09
C ARG A 294 -10.69 -6.34 5.75
N GLU A 295 -10.01 -6.16 4.64
CA GLU A 295 -8.97 -7.07 4.17
C GLU A 295 -7.72 -6.29 3.73
N GLN A 296 -6.58 -6.95 3.69
CA GLN A 296 -5.30 -6.36 3.22
C GLN A 296 -4.98 -5.02 3.91
N VAL A 297 -5.18 -4.94 5.21
CA VAL A 297 -4.91 -3.73 5.97
C VAL A 297 -3.42 -3.57 6.16
N LEU A 298 -2.84 -2.61 5.47
CA LEU A 298 -1.41 -2.30 5.49
C LEU A 298 -1.18 -0.93 6.14
N VAL A 299 -0.17 -0.87 6.99
CA VAL A 299 0.31 0.37 7.61
C VAL A 299 1.82 0.47 7.37
N ARG A 300 2.28 1.63 6.89
CA ARG A 300 3.71 1.93 6.74
C ARG A 300 4.01 3.36 7.15
N LEU A 301 5.25 3.61 7.58
CA LEU A 301 5.76 4.95 7.81
C LEU A 301 6.05 5.61 6.45
N LEU A 302 5.60 6.86 6.27
CA LEU A 302 5.95 7.63 5.08
C LEU A 302 7.39 8.12 5.14
N ALA A 303 8.12 7.98 4.04
CA ALA A 303 9.48 8.48 3.93
C ALA A 303 9.47 10.02 4.07
N GLY A 304 10.21 10.55 5.04
CA GLY A 304 10.27 11.99 5.35
C GLY A 304 9.73 12.36 6.72
N ALA A 305 8.97 11.50 7.40
CA ALA A 305 8.50 11.74 8.75
C ALA A 305 9.65 11.69 9.81
N HIS A 306 10.78 11.09 9.47
CA HIS A 306 11.98 11.09 10.32
C HIS A 306 13.22 11.43 9.48
N ALA A 307 13.97 12.43 9.90
CA ALA A 307 15.23 12.91 9.28
C ALA A 307 16.42 11.92 9.45
N GLY A 308 16.17 10.62 9.47
CA GLY A 308 17.15 9.56 9.69
C GLY A 308 17.00 8.39 8.73
N GLY A 309 17.32 8.58 7.46
CA GLY A 309 17.66 7.51 6.54
C GLY A 309 16.48 6.77 5.92
N SER A 310 15.98 7.26 4.80
CA SER A 310 15.25 6.43 3.82
C SER A 310 16.20 5.36 3.26
N ALA A 311 16.17 4.16 3.84
CA ALA A 311 16.94 3.01 3.37
C ALA A 311 16.26 2.25 2.21
N LEU A 312 15.16 2.77 1.63
CA LEU A 312 14.31 1.98 0.74
C LEU A 312 14.49 2.24 -0.76
N HIS A 313 15.33 3.19 -1.20
CA HIS A 313 15.49 3.49 -2.63
C HIS A 313 16.96 3.68 -3.01
N GLY A 314 17.71 2.58 -3.03
CA GLY A 314 19.07 2.51 -3.58
C GLY A 314 19.17 1.44 -4.66
N ARG A 315 18.76 1.76 -5.87
CA ARG A 315 18.90 0.89 -7.05
C ARG A 315 20.19 1.20 -7.80
N ALA A 316 21.35 1.25 -7.12
CA ALA A 316 22.60 1.53 -7.82
C ALA A 316 23.78 0.61 -7.50
N ASP A 317 23.80 -0.14 -6.40
CA ASP A 317 25.06 -0.72 -5.91
C ASP A 317 25.13 -2.25 -5.84
N GLY A 318 24.17 -3.00 -6.35
CA GLY A 318 24.19 -4.48 -6.27
C GLY A 318 24.16 -5.03 -4.81
N ARG A 319 23.85 -4.18 -3.82
CA ARG A 319 23.72 -4.59 -2.43
C ARG A 319 22.34 -5.19 -2.16
N GLU A 320 22.30 -6.22 -1.33
CA GLU A 320 21.07 -6.78 -0.79
C GLU A 320 20.28 -5.68 -0.08
N ARG A 321 18.99 -5.55 -0.45
CA ARG A 321 18.07 -4.64 0.24
C ARG A 321 17.20 -5.48 1.14
N TRP A 322 17.23 -5.15 2.42
CA TRP A 322 16.45 -5.84 3.44
C TRP A 322 15.20 -5.04 3.81
N GLY A 323 14.11 -5.77 4.04
CA GLY A 323 12.84 -5.23 4.52
C GLY A 323 12.27 -6.10 5.63
N VAL A 324 11.33 -5.56 6.39
CA VAL A 324 10.64 -6.28 7.47
C VAL A 324 9.14 -6.19 7.24
N VAL A 325 8.46 -7.33 7.34
CA VAL A 325 6.99 -7.43 7.38
C VAL A 325 6.58 -7.97 8.73
N VAL A 326 5.70 -7.27 9.43
CA VAL A 326 5.12 -7.70 10.69
C VAL A 326 3.62 -7.87 10.56
N CYS A 327 3.11 -9.04 10.93
CA CYS A 327 1.68 -9.27 11.05
C CYS A 327 1.24 -9.12 12.50
N THR A 328 0.17 -8.36 12.74
CA THR A 328 -0.40 -8.14 14.08
C THR A 328 -1.92 -8.22 14.04
N ALA A 329 -2.55 -8.63 15.14
CA ALA A 329 -3.98 -8.48 15.35
C ALA A 329 -4.31 -7.18 16.13
N ALA A 330 -3.29 -6.54 16.71
CA ALA A 330 -3.42 -5.32 17.48
C ALA A 330 -3.19 -4.09 16.58
N ALA A 331 -4.26 -3.51 16.04
CA ALA A 331 -4.18 -2.31 15.21
C ALA A 331 -3.46 -1.14 15.91
N SER A 332 -3.55 -1.07 17.24
CA SER A 332 -2.85 -0.09 18.08
C SER A 332 -1.33 -0.22 18.05
N LEU A 333 -0.79 -1.42 17.80
CA LEU A 333 0.65 -1.65 17.66
C LEU A 333 1.18 -1.35 16.25
N ALA A 334 0.31 -1.14 15.27
CA ALA A 334 0.72 -0.89 13.90
C ALA A 334 1.65 0.32 13.78
N THR A 335 1.37 1.40 14.53
CA THR A 335 2.24 2.58 14.60
C THR A 335 3.63 2.25 15.15
N TRP A 336 3.69 1.44 16.19
CA TRP A 336 4.95 1.05 16.84
C TRP A 336 5.84 0.23 15.90
N TYR A 337 5.28 -0.78 15.24
CA TYR A 337 6.01 -1.58 14.25
C TYR A 337 6.40 -0.75 13.01
N ALA A 338 5.49 0.07 12.50
CA ALA A 338 5.76 0.89 11.32
C ALA A 338 6.83 1.97 11.59
N ALA A 339 6.89 2.51 12.82
CA ALA A 339 7.93 3.47 13.23
C ALA A 339 9.34 2.91 13.16
N SER A 340 9.52 1.58 13.29
CA SER A 340 10.80 0.90 13.09
C SER A 340 11.13 0.63 11.61
N GLY A 341 10.26 1.03 10.67
CA GLY A 341 10.44 0.83 9.23
C GLY A 341 9.81 -0.45 8.68
N ALA A 342 9.04 -1.18 9.47
CA ALA A 342 8.33 -2.36 8.98
C ALA A 342 7.10 -1.99 8.16
N VAL A 343 6.78 -2.82 7.16
CA VAL A 343 5.44 -2.87 6.57
C VAL A 343 4.57 -3.74 7.48
N VAL A 344 3.50 -3.18 8.00
CA VAL A 344 2.65 -3.86 8.98
C VAL A 344 1.36 -4.33 8.33
N LEU A 345 1.11 -5.64 8.39
CA LEU A 345 -0.15 -6.24 7.94
C LEU A 345 -1.04 -6.48 9.16
N VAL A 346 -2.12 -5.71 9.27
CA VAL A 346 -3.06 -5.81 10.39
C VAL A 346 -4.17 -6.80 10.07
N ARG A 347 -4.31 -7.83 10.89
CA ARG A 347 -5.39 -8.81 10.80
C ARG A 347 -6.65 -8.27 11.48
N CYS A 348 -7.69 -8.06 10.70
CA CYS A 348 -9.01 -7.75 11.24
C CYS A 348 -9.78 -9.02 11.65
N PRO A 349 -10.68 -8.93 12.66
CA PRO A 349 -11.42 -10.10 13.16
C PRO A 349 -12.26 -10.80 12.09
N GLU A 350 -12.77 -10.04 11.11
CA GLU A 350 -13.65 -10.50 10.06
C GLU A 350 -12.94 -11.18 8.88
N ALA A 351 -11.60 -11.04 8.78
CA ALA A 351 -10.85 -11.60 7.66
C ALA A 351 -9.53 -12.24 8.11
N PRO A 352 -9.26 -13.52 7.75
CA PRO A 352 -7.98 -14.14 8.00
C PRO A 352 -6.89 -13.56 7.09
N ILE A 353 -5.64 -13.58 7.54
CA ILE A 353 -4.47 -13.36 6.67
C ILE A 353 -4.38 -14.54 5.70
N ARG A 354 -4.05 -14.26 4.45
CA ARG A 354 -3.82 -15.23 3.37
C ARG A 354 -2.45 -14.99 2.75
N ALA A 355 -1.91 -15.99 2.06
CA ALA A 355 -0.62 -15.88 1.35
C ALA A 355 -0.55 -14.65 0.44
N GLY A 356 -1.59 -14.37 -0.35
CA GLY A 356 -1.63 -13.18 -1.21
C GLY A 356 -1.57 -11.83 -0.46
N HIS A 357 -2.06 -11.76 0.80
CA HIS A 357 -1.89 -10.57 1.63
C HIS A 357 -0.44 -10.40 2.08
N LEU A 358 0.24 -11.51 2.39
CA LEU A 358 1.65 -11.52 2.74
C LEU A 358 2.53 -11.17 1.54
N GLU A 359 2.25 -11.75 0.37
CA GLU A 359 2.94 -11.42 -0.88
C GLU A 359 2.84 -9.93 -1.20
N ARG A 360 1.66 -9.34 -0.99
CA ARG A 360 1.47 -7.90 -1.13
C ARG A 360 2.35 -7.12 -0.14
N ALA A 361 2.32 -7.45 1.16
CA ALA A 361 3.11 -6.77 2.17
C ALA A 361 4.62 -6.89 1.90
N VAL A 362 5.08 -8.07 1.48
CA VAL A 362 6.48 -8.32 1.08
C VAL A 362 6.84 -7.46 -0.13
N THR A 363 6.00 -7.40 -1.15
CA THR A 363 6.23 -6.56 -2.34
C THR A 363 6.31 -5.09 -1.98
N ASP A 364 5.46 -4.61 -1.06
CA ASP A 364 5.40 -3.22 -0.62
C ASP A 364 6.65 -2.78 0.17
N THR A 365 7.50 -3.72 0.63
CA THR A 365 8.83 -3.38 1.19
C THR A 365 9.81 -2.89 0.12
N GLY A 366 9.61 -3.23 -1.14
CA GLY A 366 10.56 -2.96 -2.23
C GLY A 366 11.93 -3.66 -2.08
N ALA A 367 12.07 -4.56 -1.12
CA ALA A 367 13.32 -5.24 -0.77
C ALA A 367 13.54 -6.53 -1.58
N THR A 368 14.81 -6.97 -1.67
CA THR A 368 15.17 -8.27 -2.26
C THR A 368 15.30 -9.38 -1.21
N HIS A 369 15.45 -9.00 0.06
CA HIS A 369 15.43 -9.89 1.22
C HIS A 369 14.44 -9.35 2.25
N VAL A 370 13.50 -10.17 2.66
CA VAL A 370 12.43 -9.75 3.58
C VAL A 370 12.34 -10.70 4.75
N VAL A 371 12.40 -10.14 5.95
CA VAL A 371 12.13 -10.85 7.19
C VAL A 371 10.64 -10.75 7.51
N LEU A 372 9.97 -11.88 7.65
CA LEU A 372 8.54 -11.95 7.91
C LEU A 372 8.26 -12.48 9.31
N LEU A 373 7.57 -11.68 10.12
CA LEU A 373 7.06 -12.04 11.45
C LEU A 373 5.55 -12.28 11.35
N PRO A 374 5.07 -13.53 11.33
CA PRO A 374 3.68 -13.87 10.97
C PRO A 374 2.64 -13.53 12.06
N GLY A 375 3.03 -13.24 13.28
CA GLY A 375 2.16 -12.80 14.38
C GLY A 375 1.13 -13.82 14.88
N THR A 376 0.91 -14.91 14.15
CA THR A 376 0.00 -16.01 14.52
C THR A 376 0.44 -17.32 13.87
N GLY A 377 0.05 -18.47 14.47
CA GLY A 377 0.30 -19.79 13.87
C GLY A 377 -0.38 -19.96 12.50
N ALA A 378 -1.58 -19.38 12.31
CA ALA A 378 -2.25 -19.40 11.01
C ALA A 378 -1.49 -18.53 9.99
N GLY A 379 -0.97 -17.37 10.39
CA GLY A 379 -0.12 -16.52 9.55
C GLY A 379 1.18 -17.25 9.15
N ALA A 380 1.78 -18.00 10.05
CA ALA A 380 2.97 -18.82 9.76
C ALA A 380 2.69 -19.92 8.71
N GLN A 381 1.51 -20.54 8.74
CA GLN A 381 1.10 -21.51 7.73
C GLN A 381 0.94 -20.84 6.35
N GLU A 382 0.27 -19.70 6.27
CA GLU A 382 0.12 -18.93 5.03
C GLU A 382 1.47 -18.43 4.49
N ALA A 383 2.40 -18.08 5.37
CA ALA A 383 3.75 -17.62 5.01
C ALA A 383 4.56 -18.69 4.25
N THR A 384 4.28 -19.99 4.46
CA THR A 384 4.95 -21.07 3.72
C THR A 384 4.61 -21.12 2.24
N ALA A 385 3.50 -20.50 1.84
CA ALA A 385 3.05 -20.43 0.44
C ALA A 385 3.52 -19.16 -0.27
N VAL A 386 4.14 -18.20 0.44
CA VAL A 386 4.63 -16.94 -0.14
C VAL A 386 5.80 -17.20 -1.07
N SER A 387 5.66 -16.77 -2.33
CA SER A 387 6.70 -16.92 -3.34
C SER A 387 6.67 -15.76 -4.32
N ILE A 388 7.70 -14.92 -4.28
CA ILE A 388 7.82 -13.73 -5.14
C ILE A 388 9.12 -13.84 -5.94
N PRO A 389 9.07 -13.80 -7.28
CA PRO A 389 10.26 -13.87 -8.11
C PRO A 389 11.29 -12.80 -7.74
N GLY A 390 12.53 -13.20 -7.46
CA GLY A 390 13.63 -12.29 -7.14
C GLY A 390 13.63 -11.76 -5.70
N VAL A 391 12.75 -12.27 -4.82
CA VAL A 391 12.72 -11.91 -3.40
C VAL A 391 12.96 -13.15 -2.55
N VAL A 392 13.89 -13.04 -1.60
CA VAL A 392 14.11 -14.06 -0.57
C VAL A 392 13.30 -13.68 0.66
N VAL A 393 12.41 -14.57 1.12
CA VAL A 393 11.57 -14.34 2.30
C VAL A 393 12.04 -15.27 3.41
N GLU A 394 12.46 -14.70 4.52
CA GLU A 394 12.86 -15.43 5.73
C GLU A 394 11.78 -15.28 6.80
N VAL A 395 11.11 -16.39 7.13
CA VAL A 395 10.00 -16.41 8.08
C VAL A 395 10.54 -16.76 9.45
N LEU A 396 10.36 -15.87 10.44
CA LEU A 396 10.73 -16.10 11.83
C LEU A 396 9.63 -16.86 12.59
N ASP A 397 9.99 -17.58 13.64
CA ASP A 397 9.05 -18.26 14.53
C ASP A 397 8.35 -17.29 15.50
N ALA A 398 7.69 -16.29 14.94
CA ALA A 398 6.94 -15.25 15.66
C ALA A 398 5.43 -15.52 15.54
N VAL A 399 4.96 -16.60 16.18
CA VAL A 399 3.59 -17.13 16.06
C VAL A 399 2.57 -16.52 17.01
N ASP A 400 2.96 -15.49 17.76
CA ASP A 400 2.10 -14.68 18.62
C ASP A 400 2.65 -13.26 18.74
N GLU A 401 1.87 -12.37 19.38
CA GLU A 401 2.17 -10.94 19.45
C GLU A 401 3.47 -10.63 20.23
N VAL A 402 3.74 -11.35 21.32
CA VAL A 402 4.96 -11.09 22.09
C VAL A 402 6.21 -11.56 21.34
N ARG A 403 6.12 -12.68 20.61
CA ARG A 403 7.20 -13.13 19.73
C ARG A 403 7.44 -12.17 18.59
N ALA A 404 6.37 -11.62 18.01
CA ALA A 404 6.50 -10.60 16.99
C ALA A 404 7.17 -9.33 17.53
N ALA A 405 6.83 -8.90 18.75
CA ALA A 405 7.46 -7.76 19.40
C ALA A 405 8.95 -8.00 19.70
N VAL A 406 9.30 -9.13 20.29
CA VAL A 406 10.70 -9.50 20.59
C VAL A 406 11.54 -9.60 19.31
N GLY A 407 11.03 -10.28 18.27
CA GLY A 407 11.70 -10.36 16.98
C GLY A 407 11.93 -8.99 16.34
N SER A 408 10.92 -8.10 16.44
CA SER A 408 11.02 -6.72 15.93
C SER A 408 12.04 -5.88 16.70
N LEU A 409 12.12 -6.02 18.03
CA LEU A 409 13.12 -5.35 18.87
C LEU A 409 14.54 -5.78 18.51
N ALA A 410 14.77 -7.09 18.35
CA ALA A 410 16.07 -7.60 17.97
C ALA A 410 16.49 -7.10 16.56
N LEU A 411 15.55 -7.09 15.59
CA LEU A 411 15.81 -6.53 14.26
C LEU A 411 16.06 -5.03 14.30
N ALA A 412 15.40 -4.27 15.19
CA ALA A 412 15.62 -2.84 15.32
C ALA A 412 17.01 -2.50 15.90
N GLY A 413 17.55 -3.36 16.76
CA GLY A 413 18.88 -3.20 17.36
C GLY A 413 20.01 -3.44 16.36
N GLU A 414 19.94 -4.54 15.59
CA GLU A 414 20.99 -5.00 14.66
C GLU A 414 20.75 -4.57 13.19
N GLY A 415 19.57 -4.07 12.89
CA GLY A 415 19.10 -3.79 11.54
C GLY A 415 18.55 -5.04 10.83
N PRO A 416 17.74 -4.86 9.77
CA PRO A 416 17.26 -5.96 8.95
C PRO A 416 18.38 -6.45 8.02
N THR A 417 19.22 -7.33 8.51
CA THR A 417 20.37 -7.96 7.84
C THR A 417 20.40 -9.44 8.17
N SER A 418 21.28 -10.23 7.54
CA SER A 418 21.49 -11.64 7.90
C SER A 418 21.86 -11.80 9.38
N GLU A 419 22.66 -10.87 9.94
CA GLU A 419 23.07 -10.88 11.34
C GLU A 419 21.89 -10.55 12.26
N GLY A 420 21.11 -9.51 11.92
CA GLY A 420 19.89 -9.16 12.66
C GLY A 420 18.85 -10.26 12.63
N CYS A 421 18.71 -10.98 11.51
CA CYS A 421 17.83 -12.13 11.40
C CYS A 421 18.28 -13.27 12.33
N ALA A 422 19.58 -13.59 12.35
CA ALA A 422 20.13 -14.59 13.25
C ALA A 422 19.97 -14.19 14.74
N ALA A 423 20.15 -12.91 15.07
CA ALA A 423 19.93 -12.39 16.42
C ALA A 423 18.45 -12.52 16.83
N ALA A 424 17.52 -12.18 15.95
CA ALA A 424 16.09 -12.32 16.19
C ALA A 424 15.68 -13.78 16.38
N GLN A 425 16.19 -14.69 15.55
CA GLN A 425 15.97 -16.14 15.71
C GLN A 425 16.51 -16.64 17.04
N ALA A 426 17.71 -16.19 17.46
CA ALA A 426 18.31 -16.58 18.73
C ALA A 426 17.49 -16.07 19.93
N ALA A 427 17.00 -14.82 19.89
CA ALA A 427 16.12 -14.26 20.91
C ALA A 427 14.81 -15.06 21.02
N LEU A 428 14.16 -15.32 19.88
CA LEU A 428 12.93 -16.12 19.83
C LEU A 428 13.10 -17.54 20.34
N ALA A 429 14.25 -18.17 20.09
CA ALA A 429 14.56 -19.53 20.57
C ALA A 429 14.76 -19.60 22.10
N ARG A 430 15.16 -18.50 22.74
CA ARG A 430 15.34 -18.41 24.20
C ARG A 430 14.09 -17.92 24.92
N LEU A 431 13.11 -17.40 24.19
CA LEU A 431 11.96 -16.68 24.73
C LEU A 431 11.00 -17.60 25.50
N ASP A 432 10.84 -17.34 26.79
CA ASP A 432 9.76 -17.88 27.60
C ASP A 432 8.60 -16.89 27.73
N VAL A 433 7.39 -17.35 27.47
CA VAL A 433 6.18 -16.50 27.46
C VAL A 433 5.26 -16.89 28.61
N HIS A 434 4.76 -15.87 29.30
CA HIS A 434 3.76 -16.03 30.35
C HIS A 434 2.64 -15.00 30.24
N ALA A 435 1.41 -15.48 30.25
CA ALA A 435 0.21 -14.63 30.22
C ALA A 435 -0.31 -14.39 31.64
N VAL A 436 -0.68 -13.15 31.95
CA VAL A 436 -1.27 -12.74 33.23
C VAL A 436 -2.69 -12.21 32.95
N ASP A 437 -3.68 -12.97 33.34
CA ASP A 437 -5.09 -12.64 33.09
C ASP A 437 -5.66 -11.63 34.10
N ILE A 438 -5.13 -11.63 35.32
CA ILE A 438 -5.59 -10.77 36.41
C ILE A 438 -4.68 -9.56 36.54
N ALA A 439 -5.21 -8.38 36.21
CA ALA A 439 -4.52 -7.11 36.37
C ALA A 439 -4.34 -6.71 37.84
N SER A 440 -3.34 -7.27 38.51
CA SER A 440 -2.95 -6.82 39.86
C SER A 440 -1.44 -6.79 39.99
N ALA A 441 -0.90 -5.80 40.71
CA ALA A 441 0.55 -5.64 40.90
C ALA A 441 1.19 -6.92 41.44
N ARG A 442 0.52 -7.61 42.39
CA ARG A 442 1.03 -8.85 42.93
C ARG A 442 1.08 -9.98 41.91
N ALA A 443 0.02 -10.15 41.11
CA ALA A 443 0.02 -11.23 40.09
C ALA A 443 1.13 -11.02 39.07
N VAL A 444 1.42 -9.77 38.70
CA VAL A 444 2.48 -9.44 37.76
C VAL A 444 3.86 -9.67 38.34
N THR A 445 4.12 -9.22 39.56
CA THR A 445 5.42 -9.44 40.22
C THR A 445 5.67 -10.92 40.52
N ASP A 446 4.64 -11.66 40.97
CA ASP A 446 4.74 -13.12 41.19
C ASP A 446 5.04 -13.86 39.87
N ALA A 447 4.45 -13.41 38.75
CA ALA A 447 4.67 -13.99 37.41
C ALA A 447 6.10 -13.72 36.92
N VAL A 448 6.61 -12.51 37.08
CA VAL A 448 8.01 -12.17 36.72
C VAL A 448 8.99 -13.00 37.54
N ASP A 449 8.79 -13.07 38.85
CA ASP A 449 9.62 -13.86 39.73
C ASP A 449 9.60 -15.36 39.39
N ALA A 450 8.46 -15.87 38.96
CA ALA A 450 8.33 -17.26 38.49
C ALA A 450 9.10 -17.49 37.18
N LEU A 451 8.96 -16.57 36.23
CA LEU A 451 9.69 -16.61 34.94
C LEU A 451 11.20 -16.58 35.15
N VAL A 452 11.68 -15.62 35.95
CA VAL A 452 13.14 -15.48 36.22
C VAL A 452 13.72 -16.68 36.95
N ARG A 453 12.95 -17.35 37.81
CA ARG A 453 13.38 -18.60 38.51
C ARG A 453 13.37 -19.83 37.60
N THR A 454 12.77 -19.79 36.44
CA THR A 454 12.75 -20.93 35.51
C THR A 454 14.18 -21.21 35.05
N PRO A 455 14.68 -22.46 35.18
CA PRO A 455 16.04 -22.83 34.78
C PRO A 455 16.27 -22.55 33.28
N ARG A 456 17.36 -21.88 32.96
CA ARG A 456 17.73 -21.48 31.59
C ARG A 456 19.20 -21.81 31.33
N PRO A 457 19.58 -22.03 30.04
CA PRO A 457 20.99 -22.22 29.67
C PRO A 457 21.83 -20.96 29.87
N THR A 458 21.22 -19.77 29.69
CA THR A 458 21.86 -18.46 29.86
C THR A 458 21.00 -17.59 30.77
N ALA A 459 21.65 -16.60 31.41
CA ALA A 459 20.89 -15.60 32.18
C ALA A 459 19.97 -14.81 31.25
N ALA A 460 18.77 -14.47 31.75
CA ALA A 460 17.87 -13.61 31.04
C ALA A 460 18.41 -12.19 31.04
N GLU A 461 18.31 -11.52 29.91
CA GLU A 461 18.82 -10.17 29.68
C GLU A 461 17.68 -9.17 29.49
N SER A 462 16.55 -9.58 28.87
CA SER A 462 15.46 -8.69 28.56
C SER A 462 14.08 -9.24 28.92
N LEU A 463 13.16 -8.35 29.29
CA LEU A 463 11.76 -8.61 29.55
C LEU A 463 10.88 -7.73 28.66
N THR A 464 10.21 -8.31 27.72
CA THR A 464 9.19 -7.61 26.91
C THR A 464 7.83 -7.78 27.56
N VAL A 465 7.13 -6.68 27.78
CA VAL A 465 5.82 -6.62 28.43
C VAL A 465 4.79 -6.08 27.46
N LEU A 466 3.82 -6.88 27.09
CA LEU A 466 2.66 -6.43 26.29
C LEU A 466 1.48 -6.15 27.24
N GLY A 467 1.01 -4.89 27.26
CA GLY A 467 -0.18 -4.50 27.99
C GLY A 467 -1.43 -4.51 27.10
N ARG A 468 -2.57 -4.99 27.62
CA ARG A 468 -3.85 -4.94 26.90
C ARG A 468 -4.41 -3.52 26.83
N ASP A 469 -4.40 -2.79 27.94
CA ASP A 469 -5.05 -1.49 28.11
C ASP A 469 -4.03 -0.38 28.45
N THR A 470 -4.35 0.86 28.11
CA THR A 470 -3.57 2.05 28.50
C THR A 470 -3.74 2.44 29.96
N SER A 471 -4.79 1.92 30.62
CA SER A 471 -5.16 2.26 32.01
C SER A 471 -4.32 1.56 33.07
N ASP A 472 -3.40 0.67 32.67
CA ASP A 472 -2.58 -0.14 33.59
C ASP A 472 -1.29 0.56 34.04
N GLY A 473 -1.24 1.91 34.03
CA GLY A 473 -0.06 2.69 34.43
C GLY A 473 0.45 2.33 35.82
N GLU A 474 -0.44 2.21 36.82
CA GLU A 474 -0.06 1.80 38.16
C GLU A 474 0.54 0.39 38.23
N LEU A 475 0.08 -0.49 37.33
CA LEU A 475 0.58 -1.86 37.20
C LEU A 475 1.98 -1.89 36.62
N LEU A 476 2.23 -1.10 35.59
CA LEU A 476 3.52 -0.94 34.93
C LEU A 476 4.52 -0.26 35.89
N ASP A 477 4.11 0.76 36.64
CA ASP A 477 4.96 1.42 37.65
C ASP A 477 5.36 0.42 38.75
N ALA A 478 4.42 -0.40 39.21
CA ALA A 478 4.69 -1.45 40.20
C ALA A 478 5.67 -2.50 39.66
N LEU A 479 5.51 -2.91 38.39
CA LEU A 479 6.42 -3.81 37.69
C LEU A 479 7.83 -3.23 37.58
N VAL A 480 7.97 -1.99 37.11
CA VAL A 480 9.26 -1.31 36.97
C VAL A 480 9.95 -1.18 38.33
N ALA A 481 9.22 -0.79 39.38
CA ALA A 481 9.74 -0.70 40.74
C ALA A 481 10.20 -2.07 41.26
N HIS A 482 9.46 -3.13 40.99
CA HIS A 482 9.81 -4.50 41.38
C HIS A 482 11.08 -4.98 40.68
N LEU A 483 11.18 -4.76 39.37
CA LEU A 483 12.36 -5.11 38.57
C LEU A 483 13.60 -4.39 39.09
N ALA A 484 13.52 -3.08 39.31
CA ALA A 484 14.62 -2.30 39.84
C ALA A 484 15.10 -2.78 41.22
N ALA A 485 14.18 -3.27 42.06
CA ALA A 485 14.50 -3.73 43.41
C ALA A 485 15.06 -5.17 43.46
N HIS A 486 14.56 -6.07 42.59
CA HIS A 486 14.80 -7.50 42.70
C HIS A 486 15.56 -8.10 41.51
N HIS A 487 15.48 -7.45 40.34
CA HIS A 487 16.10 -7.91 39.09
C HIS A 487 16.81 -6.76 38.32
N PRO A 488 17.77 -6.05 38.97
CA PRO A 488 18.36 -4.83 38.42
C PRO A 488 19.19 -5.02 37.13
N GLY A 489 19.48 -6.29 36.76
CA GLY A 489 20.16 -6.62 35.52
C GLY A 489 19.24 -6.94 34.34
N LEU A 490 17.90 -6.89 34.54
CA LEU A 490 16.92 -7.21 33.52
C LEU A 490 16.39 -5.92 32.88
N GLU A 491 16.61 -5.78 31.58
CA GLU A 491 16.07 -4.63 30.84
C GLU A 491 14.60 -4.89 30.48
N ALA A 492 13.70 -3.97 30.82
CA ALA A 492 12.28 -4.10 30.55
C ALA A 492 11.82 -3.16 29.44
N THR A 493 11.19 -3.72 28.41
CA THR A 493 10.54 -2.96 27.33
C THR A 493 9.03 -3.17 27.41
N VAL A 494 8.29 -2.07 27.56
CA VAL A 494 6.82 -2.10 27.57
C VAL A 494 6.28 -1.73 26.20
N VAL A 495 5.45 -2.58 25.63
CA VAL A 495 4.80 -2.40 24.33
C VAL A 495 3.29 -2.51 24.50
N GLY A 496 2.55 -1.60 23.88
CA GLY A 496 1.07 -1.63 23.97
C GLY A 496 0.45 -0.26 23.72
N PRO A 497 -0.85 -0.17 23.84
CA PRO A 497 -1.81 -1.26 24.20
C PRO A 497 -2.06 -2.23 23.04
N THR A 498 -2.39 -3.50 23.34
CA THR A 498 -2.82 -4.47 22.33
C THR A 498 -4.31 -4.39 22.03
N GLY A 499 -5.10 -3.88 22.95
CA GLY A 499 -6.56 -3.76 22.85
C GLY A 499 -7.31 -5.10 22.99
N HIS A 500 -6.61 -6.22 23.14
CA HIS A 500 -7.20 -7.56 23.27
C HIS A 500 -6.22 -8.52 23.96
N GLY A 501 -6.73 -9.71 24.31
CA GLY A 501 -5.94 -10.75 24.96
C GLY A 501 -5.85 -10.64 26.48
N PRO A 502 -4.87 -11.30 27.13
CA PRO A 502 -4.61 -11.20 28.58
C PRO A 502 -4.32 -9.76 29.02
N ALA A 503 -4.44 -9.48 30.31
CA ALA A 503 -4.14 -8.16 30.86
C ALA A 503 -2.68 -7.77 30.57
N LEU A 504 -1.75 -8.71 30.81
CA LEU A 504 -0.35 -8.59 30.40
C LEU A 504 0.14 -9.90 29.77
N VAL A 505 1.07 -9.78 28.82
CA VAL A 505 1.88 -10.91 28.36
C VAL A 505 3.35 -10.57 28.59
N LEU A 506 4.05 -11.44 29.26
CA LEU A 506 5.46 -11.31 29.61
C LEU A 506 6.28 -12.22 28.71
N GLY A 507 7.30 -11.69 28.06
CA GLY A 507 8.27 -12.42 27.28
C GLY A 507 9.67 -12.19 27.86
N LEU A 508 10.33 -13.24 28.32
CA LEU A 508 11.64 -13.18 28.92
C LEU A 508 12.64 -13.96 28.06
N ASP A 509 13.69 -13.30 27.55
CA ASP A 509 14.73 -13.86 26.70
C ASP A 509 16.17 -13.67 27.24
#